data_851fb0a48f43117241e10153f85fb552
#
_entry.id   851fb0a48f43117241e10153f85fb552
#
_cell.length_a   1.000
_cell.length_b   1.000
_cell.length_c   1.000
_cell.angle_alpha   90.00
_cell.angle_beta   90.00
_cell.angle_gamma   90.00
#
_symmetry.space_group_name_H-M   'P 1'
#
loop_
_entity.id
_entity.type
_entity.pdbx_description
1 polymer ?
#
loop_
_entity_poly.entity_id
_entity_poly.type
_entity_poly.pdbx_seq_one_letter_code
_entity_poly.pdbx_strand_id
1 'polypeptide(L)'
;MAGPRIMIVEDEALVAMMVEDLLTDFGCRITGSFGAVDDALAWLTERAAPLDGAILDVNVGGTMVFPVAERLRATGVPFVFATGYGALPRAGFEDVTVLSKPINPGHLRDAVDGFGKAA
;
A
#
# COMPACT_ATOMS: atom_id res chain seq x y z
N MET A 1 -17.65 -6.21 13.04
CA MET A 1 -17.32 -5.00 12.31
C MET A 1 -16.22 -5.26 11.29
N ALA A 2 -16.38 -4.71 10.12
CA ALA A 2 -15.34 -4.82 9.10
C ALA A 2 -14.16 -3.92 9.48
N GLY A 3 -12.95 -4.43 9.34
CA GLY A 3 -11.74 -3.64 9.56
C GLY A 3 -11.42 -2.71 8.39
N PRO A 4 -10.27 -2.03 8.46
CA PRO A 4 -9.84 -1.14 7.38
C PRO A 4 -9.75 -1.86 6.03
N ARG A 5 -10.11 -1.16 4.99
CA ARG A 5 -10.05 -1.67 3.61
C ARG A 5 -8.74 -1.25 3.01
N ILE A 6 -7.94 -2.22 2.63
CA ILE A 6 -6.56 -2.00 2.22
C ILE A 6 -6.34 -2.46 0.79
N MET A 7 -5.64 -1.64 0.02
CA MET A 7 -5.15 -1.97 -1.32
C MET A 7 -3.67 -2.32 -1.22
N ILE A 8 -3.25 -3.33 -1.98
CA ILE A 8 -1.85 -3.74 -2.05
C ILE A 8 -1.38 -3.66 -3.50
N VAL A 9 -0.18 -3.09 -3.70
CA VAL A 9 0.49 -3.11 -5.01
C VAL A 9 1.86 -3.72 -4.82
N GLU A 10 2.05 -4.94 -5.33
CA GLU A 10 3.26 -5.74 -5.15
C GLU A 10 3.35 -6.76 -6.29
N ASP A 11 4.45 -6.77 -7.04
CA ASP A 11 4.63 -7.69 -8.17
C ASP A 11 5.11 -9.08 -7.76
N GLU A 12 5.73 -9.23 -6.59
CA GLU A 12 6.18 -10.53 -6.10
C GLU A 12 5.03 -11.24 -5.39
N ALA A 13 4.52 -12.31 -5.98
CA ALA A 13 3.34 -13.01 -5.46
C ALA A 13 3.51 -13.48 -4.02
N LEU A 14 4.68 -14.01 -3.66
CA LEU A 14 4.92 -14.50 -2.30
C LEU A 14 4.91 -13.37 -1.28
N VAL A 15 5.48 -12.22 -1.63
CA VAL A 15 5.47 -11.04 -0.76
C VAL A 15 4.03 -10.52 -0.60
N ALA A 16 3.28 -10.45 -1.69
CA ALA A 16 1.88 -10.01 -1.65
C ALA A 16 1.06 -10.93 -0.74
N MET A 17 1.22 -12.24 -0.87
CA MET A 17 0.50 -13.21 -0.03
C MET A 17 0.84 -13.05 1.45
N MET A 18 2.12 -12.84 1.76
CA MET A 18 2.55 -12.64 3.13
C MET A 18 1.93 -11.37 3.73
N VAL A 19 1.92 -10.28 2.98
CA VAL A 19 1.33 -9.03 3.43
C VAL A 19 -0.18 -9.20 3.61
N GLU A 20 -0.86 -9.86 2.68
CA GLU A 20 -2.30 -10.13 2.78
C GLU A 20 -2.63 -10.94 4.03
N ASP A 21 -1.84 -11.96 4.32
CA ASP A 21 -2.04 -12.80 5.49
C ASP A 21 -1.88 -11.99 6.79
N LEU A 22 -0.82 -11.18 6.87
CA LEU A 22 -0.59 -10.32 8.03
C LEU A 22 -1.74 -9.33 8.22
N LEU A 23 -2.15 -8.66 7.15
CA LEU A 23 -3.23 -7.68 7.22
C LEU A 23 -4.54 -8.33 7.65
N THR A 24 -4.82 -9.51 7.13
CA THR A 24 -6.02 -10.28 7.52
C THR A 24 -5.98 -10.61 9.01
N ASP A 25 -4.81 -11.03 9.52
CA ASP A 25 -4.63 -11.30 10.94
C ASP A 25 -4.83 -10.05 11.80
N PHE A 26 -4.52 -8.88 11.26
CA PHE A 26 -4.74 -7.60 11.96
C PHE A 26 -6.19 -7.13 11.89
N GLY A 27 -7.06 -7.88 11.23
CA GLY A 27 -8.47 -7.52 11.08
C GLY A 27 -8.77 -6.65 9.88
N CYS A 28 -7.82 -6.47 8.96
CA CYS A 28 -8.03 -5.69 7.75
C CYS A 28 -8.75 -6.49 6.67
N ARG A 29 -9.36 -5.78 5.73
CA ARG A 29 -9.98 -6.36 4.54
C ARG A 29 -9.14 -5.98 3.33
N ILE A 30 -8.79 -6.96 2.50
CA ILE A 30 -8.06 -6.71 1.26
C ILE A 30 -9.09 -6.47 0.17
N THR A 31 -9.18 -5.23 -0.30
CA THR A 31 -10.17 -4.86 -1.31
C THR A 31 -9.58 -4.82 -2.72
N GLY A 32 -8.26 -4.85 -2.84
CA GLY A 32 -7.59 -4.94 -4.12
C GLY A 32 -6.13 -5.31 -3.93
N SER A 33 -5.61 -6.18 -4.80
CA SER A 33 -4.22 -6.60 -4.77
C SER A 33 -3.74 -6.69 -6.22
N PHE A 34 -2.71 -5.93 -6.56
CA PHE A 34 -2.29 -5.76 -7.95
C PHE A 34 -0.80 -5.96 -8.09
N GLY A 35 -0.42 -6.67 -9.17
CA GLY A 35 0.98 -6.90 -9.50
C GLY A 35 1.52 -5.93 -10.54
N ALA A 36 0.73 -4.97 -11.00
CA ALA A 36 1.13 -3.99 -12.00
C ALA A 36 0.53 -2.63 -11.70
N VAL A 37 1.28 -1.57 -11.99
CA VAL A 37 0.85 -0.19 -11.75
C VAL A 37 -0.40 0.16 -12.55
N ASP A 38 -0.44 -0.23 -13.83
CA ASP A 38 -1.57 0.09 -14.70
C ASP A 38 -2.87 -0.53 -14.21
N ASP A 39 -2.82 -1.77 -13.72
CA ASP A 39 -4.00 -2.44 -13.17
C ASP A 39 -4.50 -1.72 -11.91
N ALA A 40 -3.58 -1.29 -11.06
CA ALA A 40 -3.92 -0.54 -9.86
C ALA A 40 -4.59 0.79 -10.20
N LEU A 41 -4.05 1.51 -11.18
CA LEU A 41 -4.62 2.79 -11.61
C LEU A 41 -6.02 2.62 -12.21
N ALA A 42 -6.22 1.58 -13.03
CA ALA A 42 -7.52 1.29 -13.61
C ALA A 42 -8.55 1.00 -12.52
N TRP A 43 -8.17 0.20 -11.53
CA TRP A 43 -9.05 -0.13 -10.42
C TRP A 43 -9.41 1.11 -9.59
N LEU A 44 -8.45 1.99 -9.33
CA LEU A 44 -8.70 3.23 -8.58
C LEU A 44 -9.66 4.15 -9.32
N THR A 45 -9.61 4.16 -10.65
CA THR A 45 -10.50 4.98 -11.47
C THR A 45 -11.94 4.47 -11.42
N GLU A 46 -12.12 3.15 -11.38
CA GLU A 46 -13.44 2.52 -11.52
C GLU A 46 -14.10 2.15 -10.20
N ARG A 47 -13.34 2.08 -9.12
CA ARG A 47 -13.90 1.62 -7.85
C ARG A 47 -14.95 2.56 -7.30
N ALA A 48 -16.01 1.99 -6.73
CA ALA A 48 -17.08 2.75 -6.08
C ALA A 48 -16.95 2.71 -4.55
N ALA A 49 -16.26 1.72 -3.99
CA ALA A 49 -16.16 1.55 -2.54
C ALA A 49 -15.03 2.41 -1.95
N PRO A 50 -15.18 2.90 -0.71
CA PRO A 50 -14.11 3.64 -0.06
C PRO A 50 -12.89 2.76 0.23
N LEU A 51 -11.74 3.40 0.32
CA LEU A 51 -10.46 2.77 0.61
C LEU A 51 -9.86 3.47 1.82
N ASP A 52 -9.38 2.69 2.79
CA ASP A 52 -8.88 3.23 4.05
C ASP A 52 -7.37 3.37 4.08
N GLY A 53 -6.66 2.62 3.25
CA GLY A 53 -5.21 2.71 3.17
C GLY A 53 -4.63 1.83 2.08
N ALA A 54 -3.34 1.97 1.84
CA ALA A 54 -2.65 1.19 0.82
C ALA A 54 -1.21 0.88 1.23
N ILE A 55 -0.73 -0.29 0.79
CA ILE A 55 0.66 -0.70 0.92
C ILE A 55 1.23 -0.79 -0.50
N LEU A 56 2.25 -0.01 -0.79
CA LEU A 56 2.77 0.15 -2.14
C LEU A 56 4.24 -0.25 -2.22
N ASP A 57 4.57 -1.25 -3.02
CA ASP A 57 5.96 -1.49 -3.41
C ASP A 57 6.41 -0.32 -4.30
N VAL A 58 7.63 0.17 -4.09
CA VAL A 58 8.14 1.32 -4.85
C VAL A 58 8.40 0.96 -6.31
N ASN A 59 8.99 -0.21 -6.55
CA ASN A 59 9.26 -0.69 -7.92
C ASN A 59 8.43 -1.93 -8.21
N VAL A 60 7.46 -1.79 -9.09
CA VAL A 60 6.50 -2.84 -9.42
C VAL A 60 6.77 -3.32 -10.83
N GLY A 61 7.51 -4.42 -10.93
CA GLY A 61 7.85 -5.01 -12.23
C GLY A 61 8.62 -4.07 -13.16
N GLY A 62 9.46 -3.20 -12.60
CA GLY A 62 10.23 -2.22 -13.37
C GLY A 62 9.54 -0.87 -13.53
N THR A 63 8.29 -0.74 -13.08
CA THR A 63 7.55 0.52 -13.14
C THR A 63 7.45 1.12 -11.75
N MET A 64 7.77 2.40 -11.61
CA MET A 64 7.67 3.09 -10.33
C MET A 64 6.20 3.30 -9.94
N VAL A 65 5.91 3.13 -8.66
CA VAL A 65 4.54 3.16 -8.14
C VAL A 65 3.99 4.59 -7.94
N PHE A 66 4.80 5.61 -8.15
CA PHE A 66 4.43 7.00 -7.81
C PHE A 66 3.13 7.50 -8.42
N PRO A 67 2.74 7.12 -9.65
CA PRO A 67 1.41 7.52 -10.15
C PRO A 67 0.26 7.03 -9.27
N VAL A 68 0.39 5.83 -8.69
CA VAL A 68 -0.60 5.31 -7.74
C VAL A 68 -0.59 6.14 -6.47
N ALA A 69 0.60 6.42 -5.94
CA ALA A 69 0.74 7.21 -4.72
C ALA A 69 0.14 8.62 -4.89
N GLU A 70 0.39 9.25 -6.03
CA GLU A 70 -0.17 10.57 -6.31
C GLU A 70 -1.70 10.55 -6.37
N ARG A 71 -2.27 9.51 -6.97
CA ARG A 71 -3.71 9.34 -7.05
C ARG A 71 -4.32 9.16 -5.66
N LEU A 72 -3.69 8.34 -4.82
CA LEU A 72 -4.16 8.13 -3.46
C LEU A 72 -4.09 9.42 -2.64
N ARG A 73 -2.99 10.16 -2.78
CA ARG A 73 -2.82 11.45 -2.10
C ARG A 73 -3.91 12.43 -2.52
N ALA A 74 -4.22 12.49 -3.81
CA ALA A 74 -5.24 13.41 -4.34
C ALA A 74 -6.64 13.09 -3.81
N THR A 75 -6.91 11.82 -3.48
CA THR A 75 -8.21 11.40 -2.95
C THR A 75 -8.22 11.26 -1.43
N GLY A 76 -7.15 11.63 -0.75
CA GLY A 76 -7.09 11.63 0.71
C GLY A 76 -6.91 10.26 1.34
N VAL A 77 -6.45 9.26 0.58
CA VAL A 77 -6.22 7.91 1.09
C VAL A 77 -4.79 7.80 1.60
N PRO A 78 -4.57 7.47 2.89
CA PRO A 78 -3.22 7.28 3.42
C PRO A 78 -2.57 6.02 2.85
N PHE A 79 -1.26 6.04 2.74
CA PHE A 79 -0.50 4.90 2.22
C PHE A 79 0.90 4.89 2.80
N VAL A 80 1.55 3.72 2.71
CA VAL A 80 2.97 3.56 3.04
C VAL A 80 3.66 2.87 1.89
N PHE A 81 4.97 3.07 1.79
CA PHE A 81 5.79 2.38 0.81
C PHE A 81 6.48 1.17 1.44
N ALA A 82 6.76 0.17 0.62
CA ALA A 82 7.60 -0.96 0.99
C ALA A 82 8.71 -1.08 -0.06
N THR A 83 9.96 -1.20 0.37
CA THR A 83 11.09 -1.27 -0.56
C THR A 83 12.26 -2.03 0.04
N GLY A 84 13.00 -2.71 -0.82
CA GLY A 84 14.26 -3.34 -0.44
C GLY A 84 15.46 -2.40 -0.50
N TYR A 85 15.28 -1.17 -0.92
CA TYR A 85 16.38 -0.26 -1.22
C TYR A 85 16.66 0.80 -0.16
N GLY A 86 15.94 0.87 0.90
CA GLY A 86 16.23 1.76 2.02
C GLY A 86 15.78 3.20 1.85
N ALA A 87 15.95 3.82 0.71
CA ALA A 87 15.59 5.22 0.48
C ALA A 87 14.68 5.36 -0.73
N LEU A 88 13.75 6.32 -0.67
CA LEU A 88 12.89 6.61 -1.81
C LEU A 88 13.67 7.36 -2.88
N PRO A 89 13.54 6.97 -4.14
CA PRO A 89 14.25 7.65 -5.24
C PRO A 89 13.60 8.96 -5.68
N ARG A 90 12.42 9.34 -5.14
CA ARG A 90 11.69 10.51 -5.60
C ARG A 90 11.34 11.46 -4.46
N ALA A 91 11.64 12.74 -4.65
CA ALA A 91 11.25 13.79 -3.74
C ALA A 91 9.73 14.01 -3.75
N GLY A 92 9.20 14.57 -2.68
CA GLY A 92 7.77 14.84 -2.54
C GLY A 92 7.04 13.84 -1.68
N PHE A 93 7.72 12.73 -1.30
CA PHE A 93 7.13 11.70 -0.46
C PHE A 93 7.92 11.47 0.84
N GLU A 94 8.65 12.48 1.28
CA GLU A 94 9.49 12.39 2.49
C GLU A 94 8.66 12.20 3.75
N ASP A 95 7.40 12.62 3.73
CA ASP A 95 6.47 12.49 4.84
C ASP A 95 5.85 11.10 4.95
N VAL A 96 6.05 10.25 3.94
CA VAL A 96 5.43 8.92 3.87
C VAL A 96 6.31 7.89 4.57
N THR A 97 5.70 7.05 5.40
CA THR A 97 6.39 5.95 6.05
C THR A 97 6.89 4.94 5.02
N VAL A 98 8.13 4.48 5.19
CA VAL A 98 8.73 3.46 4.33
C VAL A 98 9.03 2.23 5.17
N LEU A 99 8.48 1.09 4.75
CA LEU A 99 8.75 -0.20 5.36
C LEU A 99 9.86 -0.89 4.56
N SER A 100 10.90 -1.35 5.27
CA SER A 100 11.99 -2.09 4.63
C SER A 100 11.58 -3.54 4.42
N LYS A 101 12.00 -4.12 3.30
CA LYS A 101 11.83 -5.56 3.06
C LYS A 101 13.04 -6.33 3.60
N PRO A 102 12.84 -7.50 4.20
CA PRO A 102 11.57 -8.18 4.45
C PRO A 102 10.73 -7.42 5.49
N ILE A 103 9.43 -7.38 5.26
CA ILE A 103 8.52 -6.57 6.07
C ILE A 103 8.42 -7.13 7.49
N ASN A 104 8.64 -6.27 8.48
CA ASN A 104 8.46 -6.60 9.88
C ASN A 104 6.97 -6.50 10.22
N PRO A 105 6.36 -7.57 10.77
CA PRO A 105 4.92 -7.54 11.09
C PRO A 105 4.52 -6.41 12.04
N GLY A 106 5.35 -6.10 13.03
CA GLY A 106 5.06 -5.00 13.96
C GLY A 106 5.07 -3.64 13.29
N HIS A 107 6.01 -3.41 12.38
CA HIS A 107 6.05 -2.17 11.61
C HIS A 107 4.84 -2.05 10.68
N LEU A 108 4.42 -3.14 10.06
CA LEU A 108 3.22 -3.14 9.22
C LEU A 108 1.98 -2.83 10.05
N ARG A 109 1.88 -3.42 11.24
CA ARG A 109 0.74 -3.14 12.12
C ARG A 109 0.69 -1.68 12.54
N ASP A 110 1.83 -1.10 12.89
CA ASP A 110 1.90 0.31 13.25
C ASP A 110 1.45 1.20 12.08
N ALA A 111 1.85 0.85 10.87
CA ALA A 111 1.44 1.59 9.66
C ALA A 111 -0.07 1.55 9.48
N VAL A 112 -0.68 0.36 9.61
CA VAL A 112 -2.13 0.19 9.46
C VAL A 112 -2.89 0.93 10.55
N ASP A 113 -2.41 0.88 11.79
CA ASP A 113 -3.01 1.62 12.88
C ASP A 113 -2.98 3.12 12.61
N GLY A 114 -1.92 3.60 11.95
CA GLY A 114 -1.78 5.00 11.56
C GLY A 114 -2.80 5.45 10.52
N PHE A 115 -3.30 4.55 9.69
CA PHE A 115 -4.29 4.90 8.67
C PHE A 115 -5.57 5.46 9.29
N GLY A 116 -6.03 4.86 10.38
CA GLY A 116 -7.23 5.31 11.04
C GLY A 116 -7.09 6.67 11.72
N LYS A 117 -5.87 7.15 11.89
CA LYS A 117 -5.57 8.44 12.55
C LYS A 117 -5.26 9.54 11.55
N ALA A 118 -5.24 9.23 10.27
CA ALA A 118 -4.85 10.16 9.21
C ALA A 118 -6.00 11.10 8.78
N ALA A 119 -7.16 10.98 9.39
CA ALA A 119 -8.32 11.79 9.07
C ALA A 119 -8.14 13.25 9.51
#